data_c00e99088b7fd493c04cc54db597e537
#
_entry.id   c00e99088b7fd493c04cc54db597e537
#
_cell.length_a   1.000
_cell.length_b   1.000
_cell.length_c   1.000
_cell.angle_alpha   90.00
_cell.angle_beta   90.00
_cell.angle_gamma   90.00
#
_symmetry.space_group_name_H-M   'P 1'
#
loop_
_entity.id
_entity.type
_entity.pdbx_description
1 polymer ?
#
loop_
_entity_poly.entity_id
_entity_poly.type
_entity_poly.pdbx_seq_one_letter_code
_entity_poly.pdbx_strand_id
1 'polypeptide(L)'
;MKLRVQLEMVAACCLLAASSLAVGQGAAAKTASPADAVNAQLSLIEGEMMGAVKAMPAEKYSFAPSASVFVPSQKTVYPTGIRTFAQQATHVAQANYFFFSSVSGMKPDADVQAIAKLSNKDEIVAALAASFAFGHKAIATLTTANAFEVLKSNEPGLQTRATLSTFAVAHGFDHYGQMVEYLRMNGIVPPASAQ
;
A
#
# COMPACT_ATOMS: atom_id res chain seq x y z
N MET A 1 17.50 -45.46 -59.12
CA MET A 1 16.45 -44.46 -58.94
C MET A 1 15.86 -44.42 -57.52
N LYS A 2 15.64 -45.58 -56.88
CA LYS A 2 15.05 -45.63 -55.50
C LYS A 2 15.99 -45.10 -54.37
N LEU A 3 17.30 -45.22 -54.50
CA LEU A 3 18.28 -44.80 -53.47
C LEU A 3 18.46 -43.27 -53.40
N ARG A 4 18.37 -42.58 -54.55
CA ARG A 4 18.43 -41.09 -54.58
C ARG A 4 17.26 -40.42 -53.93
N VAL A 5 16.05 -40.94 -54.13
CA VAL A 5 14.81 -40.42 -53.56
C VAL A 5 14.77 -40.55 -52.03
N GLN A 6 15.36 -41.63 -51.47
CA GLN A 6 15.46 -41.80 -50.02
C GLN A 6 16.47 -40.85 -49.37
N LEU A 7 17.55 -40.51 -50.09
CA LEU A 7 18.54 -39.57 -49.56
C LEU A 7 18.04 -38.13 -49.51
N GLU A 8 17.25 -37.74 -50.51
CA GLU A 8 16.60 -36.40 -50.55
C GLU A 8 15.52 -36.26 -49.51
N MET A 9 14.73 -37.29 -49.20
CA MET A 9 13.71 -37.26 -48.14
C MET A 9 14.33 -37.18 -46.73
N VAL A 10 15.46 -37.81 -46.47
CA VAL A 10 16.15 -37.73 -45.19
C VAL A 10 16.75 -36.35 -45.00
N ALA A 11 17.32 -35.72 -46.04
CA ALA A 11 17.84 -34.36 -45.98
C ALA A 11 16.75 -33.31 -45.75
N ALA A 12 15.56 -33.49 -46.34
CA ALA A 12 14.38 -32.59 -46.13
C ALA A 12 13.81 -32.70 -44.70
N CYS A 13 13.79 -33.91 -44.11
CA CYS A 13 13.34 -34.10 -42.73
C CYS A 13 14.34 -33.49 -41.69
N CYS A 14 15.65 -33.56 -41.97
CA CYS A 14 16.64 -32.95 -41.08
C CYS A 14 16.62 -31.41 -41.11
N LEU A 15 16.27 -30.81 -42.26
CA LEU A 15 16.13 -29.36 -42.37
C LEU A 15 14.86 -28.83 -41.70
N LEU A 16 13.75 -29.62 -41.65
CA LEU A 16 12.53 -29.26 -40.94
C LEU A 16 12.67 -29.42 -39.43
N ALA A 17 13.50 -30.32 -38.95
CA ALA A 17 13.76 -30.49 -37.51
C ALA A 17 14.67 -29.38 -36.91
N ALA A 18 15.51 -28.74 -37.73
CA ALA A 18 16.37 -27.65 -37.29
C ALA A 18 15.66 -26.30 -37.18
N SER A 19 14.48 -26.14 -37.83
CA SER A 19 13.71 -24.91 -37.82
C SER A 19 12.80 -24.76 -36.58
N SER A 20 12.60 -25.83 -35.81
CA SER A 20 11.72 -25.81 -34.63
C SER A 20 12.42 -25.47 -33.31
N LEU A 21 13.73 -25.22 -33.32
CA LEU A 21 14.47 -24.82 -32.11
C LEU A 21 14.71 -23.31 -31.99
N ALA A 22 14.19 -22.52 -32.94
CA ALA A 22 14.33 -21.06 -32.90
C ALA A 22 13.08 -20.33 -32.37
N VAL A 23 12.08 -21.05 -31.84
CA VAL A 23 10.89 -20.43 -31.24
C VAL A 23 11.08 -20.42 -29.73
N GLY A 24 11.50 -19.28 -29.17
CA GLY A 24 11.30 -19.05 -27.77
C GLY A 24 12.42 -18.48 -26.92
N GLN A 25 13.30 -17.65 -27.46
CA GLN A 25 13.94 -16.67 -26.60
C GLN A 25 13.05 -15.41 -26.58
N GLY A 26 11.83 -15.58 -26.07
CA GLY A 26 11.08 -14.44 -25.58
C GLY A 26 11.95 -13.70 -24.57
N ALA A 27 12.11 -12.39 -24.73
CA ALA A 27 12.79 -11.57 -23.74
C ALA A 27 12.28 -11.98 -22.36
N ALA A 28 13.18 -12.33 -21.43
CA ALA A 28 12.81 -12.73 -20.09
C ALA A 28 11.86 -11.65 -19.51
N ALA A 29 10.69 -12.04 -19.05
CA ALA A 29 9.74 -11.11 -18.49
C ALA A 29 10.43 -10.30 -17.40
N LYS A 30 10.38 -8.97 -17.52
CA LYS A 30 10.95 -8.08 -16.50
C LYS A 30 10.18 -8.33 -15.19
N THR A 31 10.84 -8.93 -14.21
CA THR A 31 10.25 -9.17 -12.89
C THR A 31 10.52 -7.98 -11.97
N ALA A 32 9.50 -7.52 -11.26
CA ALA A 32 9.67 -6.54 -10.19
C ALA A 32 10.19 -7.24 -8.92
N SER A 33 11.00 -6.54 -8.14
CA SER A 33 11.37 -7.02 -6.81
C SER A 33 10.18 -6.92 -5.84
N PRO A 34 10.17 -7.66 -4.70
CA PRO A 34 9.17 -7.48 -3.66
C PRO A 34 9.08 -6.03 -3.17
N ALA A 35 10.22 -5.34 -3.06
CA ALA A 35 10.27 -3.93 -2.71
C ALA A 35 9.57 -3.05 -3.75
N ASP A 36 9.84 -3.24 -5.04
CA ASP A 36 9.21 -2.46 -6.11
C ASP A 36 7.69 -2.64 -6.11
N ALA A 37 7.22 -3.87 -5.96
CA ALA A 37 5.79 -4.20 -5.99
C ALA A 37 5.04 -3.53 -4.83
N VAL A 38 5.55 -3.63 -3.60
CA VAL A 38 4.91 -3.02 -2.43
C VAL A 38 5.06 -1.49 -2.45
N ASN A 39 6.23 -1.00 -2.88
CA ASN A 39 6.48 0.44 -2.94
C ASN A 39 5.56 1.16 -3.94
N ALA A 40 5.20 0.52 -5.04
CA ALA A 40 4.23 1.07 -5.99
C ALA A 40 2.86 1.30 -5.32
N GLN A 41 2.39 0.37 -4.50
CA GLN A 41 1.14 0.51 -3.77
C GLN A 41 1.25 1.54 -2.63
N LEU A 42 2.39 1.59 -1.93
CA LEU A 42 2.63 2.60 -0.90
C LEU A 42 2.62 4.00 -1.50
N SER A 43 3.26 4.21 -2.65
CA SER A 43 3.26 5.52 -3.33
C SER A 43 1.87 5.95 -3.77
N LEU A 44 1.02 4.99 -4.20
CA LEU A 44 -0.35 5.29 -4.58
C LEU A 44 -1.15 5.81 -3.37
N ILE A 45 -1.16 5.04 -2.27
CA ILE A 45 -1.92 5.44 -1.08
C ILE A 45 -1.34 6.71 -0.44
N GLU A 46 -0.03 6.91 -0.45
CA GLU A 46 0.59 8.16 -0.01
C GLU A 46 0.03 9.35 -0.79
N GLY A 47 0.02 9.28 -2.13
CA GLY A 47 -0.50 10.37 -2.96
C GLY A 47 -1.95 10.70 -2.65
N GLU A 48 -2.81 9.69 -2.54
CA GLU A 48 -4.22 9.85 -2.23
C GLU A 48 -4.46 10.39 -0.81
N MET A 49 -3.78 9.83 0.18
CA MET A 49 -3.88 10.24 1.58
C MET A 49 -3.38 11.67 1.79
N MET A 50 -2.21 12.01 1.21
CA MET A 50 -1.67 13.36 1.28
C MET A 50 -2.55 14.37 0.55
N GLY A 51 -3.20 13.97 -0.52
CA GLY A 51 -4.24 14.76 -1.18
C GLY A 51 -5.41 15.05 -0.24
N ALA A 52 -5.94 14.04 0.41
CA ALA A 52 -7.08 14.15 1.32
C ALA A 52 -6.77 15.07 2.52
N VAL A 53 -5.63 14.88 3.20
CA VAL A 53 -5.27 15.71 4.37
C VAL A 53 -5.02 17.17 4.00
N LYS A 54 -4.50 17.43 2.81
CA LYS A 54 -4.30 18.81 2.32
C LYS A 54 -5.62 19.48 1.95
N ALA A 55 -6.58 18.73 1.40
CA ALA A 55 -7.89 19.24 0.96
C ALA A 55 -8.78 19.67 2.11
N MET A 56 -8.74 19.01 3.26
CA MET A 56 -9.56 19.38 4.43
C MET A 56 -9.09 20.72 5.00
N PRO A 57 -9.97 21.73 5.16
CA PRO A 57 -9.63 22.97 5.84
C PRO A 57 -9.22 22.75 7.31
N ALA A 58 -8.33 23.58 7.82
CA ALA A 58 -7.79 23.42 9.17
C ALA A 58 -8.88 23.44 10.27
N GLU A 59 -9.85 24.32 10.13
CA GLU A 59 -11.00 24.45 11.06
C GLU A 59 -11.92 23.22 11.07
N LYS A 60 -11.78 22.33 10.08
CA LYS A 60 -12.55 21.08 9.96
C LYS A 60 -11.76 19.83 10.37
N TYR A 61 -10.56 19.98 10.86
CA TYR A 61 -9.75 18.83 11.31
C TYR A 61 -10.35 18.13 12.55
N SER A 62 -11.16 18.83 13.34
CA SER A 62 -11.92 18.26 14.47
C SER A 62 -13.22 17.57 14.04
N PHE A 63 -13.58 17.57 12.75
CA PHE A 63 -14.79 16.93 12.27
C PHE A 63 -14.77 15.42 12.51
N ALA A 64 -15.86 14.88 13.01
CA ALA A 64 -16.19 13.47 13.04
C ALA A 64 -17.67 13.27 12.70
N PRO A 65 -18.06 12.16 12.03
CA PRO A 65 -19.46 11.82 11.86
C PRO A 65 -20.19 11.75 13.20
N SER A 66 -21.41 12.28 13.25
CA SER A 66 -22.27 12.23 14.44
C SER A 66 -23.35 11.15 14.29
N ALA A 67 -24.02 10.83 15.41
CA ALA A 67 -25.13 9.88 15.41
C ALA A 67 -26.29 10.27 14.48
N SER A 68 -26.38 11.55 14.07
CA SER A 68 -27.42 12.04 13.15
C SER A 68 -27.31 11.51 11.72
N VAL A 69 -26.17 10.93 11.32
CA VAL A 69 -26.02 10.29 10.00
C VAL A 69 -26.57 8.87 9.95
N PHE A 70 -26.94 8.29 11.10
CA PHE A 70 -27.49 6.94 11.19
C PHE A 70 -29.02 6.97 11.25
N VAL A 71 -29.68 5.93 10.73
CA VAL A 71 -31.12 5.81 10.82
C VAL A 71 -31.60 5.72 12.28
N PRO A 72 -32.64 6.44 12.69
CA PRO A 72 -33.06 6.52 14.09
C PRO A 72 -33.42 5.18 14.74
N SER A 73 -33.77 4.18 13.92
CA SER A 73 -34.12 2.83 14.40
C SER A 73 -32.89 1.98 14.75
N GLN A 74 -31.69 2.36 14.29
CA GLN A 74 -30.47 1.69 14.67
C GLN A 74 -30.03 2.18 16.05
N LYS A 75 -30.11 1.28 17.03
CA LYS A 75 -29.46 1.46 18.33
C LYS A 75 -27.95 1.27 18.17
N THR A 76 -27.33 2.10 17.38
CA THR A 76 -25.88 2.12 17.26
C THR A 76 -25.32 2.77 18.50
N VAL A 77 -24.65 1.98 19.31
CA VAL A 77 -23.82 2.50 20.40
C VAL A 77 -22.55 3.07 19.75
N TYR A 78 -22.64 4.30 19.28
CA TYR A 78 -21.47 5.10 18.91
C TYR A 78 -21.29 6.23 19.93
N PRO A 79 -21.01 5.96 21.17
CA PRO A 79 -20.85 7.07 22.11
C PRO A 79 -19.44 7.61 22.17
N THR A 80 -18.46 6.76 21.89
CA THR A 80 -17.06 7.12 22.09
C THR A 80 -16.22 6.28 21.14
N GLY A 81 -15.46 6.88 20.25
CA GLY A 81 -14.49 6.13 19.46
C GLY A 81 -14.48 6.39 17.96
N ILE A 82 -15.37 7.24 17.43
CA ILE A 82 -15.21 7.72 16.07
C ILE A 82 -14.06 8.72 16.07
N ARG A 83 -13.00 8.41 15.33
CA ARG A 83 -11.87 9.33 15.19
C ARG A 83 -12.31 10.58 14.43
N THR A 84 -11.83 11.74 14.87
CA THR A 84 -11.89 12.95 14.05
C THR A 84 -11.00 12.82 12.83
N PHE A 85 -11.15 13.72 11.86
CA PHE A 85 -10.28 13.75 10.68
C PHE A 85 -8.79 13.85 11.06
N ALA A 86 -8.45 14.72 12.02
CA ALA A 86 -7.11 14.82 12.59
C ALA A 86 -6.65 13.49 13.18
N GLN A 87 -7.51 12.82 13.95
CA GLN A 87 -7.19 11.53 14.57
C GLN A 87 -7.06 10.39 13.57
N GLN A 88 -7.75 10.44 12.42
CA GLN A 88 -7.50 9.49 11.32
C GLN A 88 -6.08 9.65 10.79
N ALA A 89 -5.68 10.88 10.47
CA ALA A 89 -4.36 11.16 9.91
C ALA A 89 -3.21 10.82 10.88
N THR A 90 -3.34 11.22 12.16
CA THR A 90 -2.33 10.92 13.18
C THR A 90 -2.24 9.42 13.48
N HIS A 91 -3.36 8.70 13.46
CA HIS A 91 -3.39 7.25 13.62
C HIS A 91 -2.67 6.54 12.48
N VAL A 92 -2.90 6.93 11.23
CA VAL A 92 -2.17 6.35 10.09
C VAL A 92 -0.67 6.62 10.20
N ALA A 93 -0.28 7.84 10.59
CA ALA A 93 1.13 8.17 10.78
C ALA A 93 1.79 7.27 11.85
N GLN A 94 1.13 7.05 12.99
CA GLN A 94 1.62 6.15 14.04
C GLN A 94 1.67 4.68 13.57
N ALA A 95 0.63 4.22 12.89
CA ALA A 95 0.53 2.86 12.37
C ALA A 95 1.63 2.58 11.32
N ASN A 96 1.93 3.54 10.44
CA ASN A 96 3.03 3.43 9.50
C ASN A 96 4.36 3.16 10.23
N TYR A 97 4.70 3.94 11.25
CA TYR A 97 5.90 3.71 12.03
C TYR A 97 5.89 2.34 12.70
N PHE A 98 4.77 1.90 13.26
CA PHE A 98 4.64 0.59 13.90
C PHE A 98 4.86 -0.56 12.91
N PHE A 99 4.14 -0.58 11.79
CA PHE A 99 4.22 -1.66 10.82
C PHE A 99 5.58 -1.69 10.12
N PHE A 100 6.05 -0.55 9.65
CA PHE A 100 7.30 -0.48 8.90
C PHE A 100 8.55 -0.67 9.75
N SER A 101 8.52 -0.32 11.03
CA SER A 101 9.56 -0.73 11.98
C SER A 101 9.61 -2.26 12.12
N SER A 102 8.45 -2.91 12.21
CA SER A 102 8.38 -4.37 12.33
C SER A 102 8.86 -5.07 11.05
N VAL A 103 8.55 -4.50 9.87
CA VAL A 103 9.00 -5.02 8.56
C VAL A 103 10.52 -4.95 8.42
N SER A 104 11.13 -3.83 8.80
CA SER A 104 12.54 -3.54 8.50
C SER A 104 13.49 -3.79 9.69
N GLY A 105 12.97 -3.78 10.91
CA GLY A 105 13.78 -3.71 12.13
C GLY A 105 14.36 -2.33 12.42
N MET A 106 14.06 -1.32 11.61
CA MET A 106 14.50 0.05 11.82
C MET A 106 13.74 0.69 12.99
N LYS A 107 14.41 1.56 13.73
CA LYS A 107 13.76 2.39 14.74
C LYS A 107 13.10 3.59 14.08
N PRO A 108 11.91 4.03 14.56
CA PRO A 108 11.32 5.30 14.15
C PRO A 108 12.31 6.47 14.30
N ASP A 109 12.29 7.37 13.35
CA ASP A 109 13.05 8.62 13.37
C ASP A 109 12.24 9.81 13.94
N ALA A 110 11.13 9.51 14.63
CA ALA A 110 10.22 10.47 15.26
C ALA A 110 9.72 9.97 16.61
N ASP A 111 9.24 10.90 17.45
CA ASP A 111 8.46 10.55 18.66
C ASP A 111 7.03 10.15 18.24
N VAL A 112 6.83 8.84 18.02
CA VAL A 112 5.56 8.27 17.57
C VAL A 112 4.42 8.54 18.57
N GLN A 113 4.72 8.64 19.87
CA GLN A 113 3.69 8.92 20.89
C GLN A 113 3.23 10.38 20.86
N ALA A 114 4.12 11.30 20.53
CA ALA A 114 3.77 12.71 20.38
C ALA A 114 2.83 12.95 19.18
N ILE A 115 2.91 12.15 18.12
CA ILE A 115 2.05 12.28 16.93
C ILE A 115 0.58 12.23 17.29
N ALA A 116 0.15 11.36 18.23
CA ALA A 116 -1.25 11.25 18.64
C ALA A 116 -1.82 12.53 19.25
N LYS A 117 -0.96 13.45 19.71
CA LYS A 117 -1.33 14.69 20.40
C LYS A 117 -1.38 15.89 19.46
N LEU A 118 -0.98 15.72 18.21
CA LEU A 118 -1.00 16.80 17.23
C LEU A 118 -2.42 17.23 16.92
N SER A 119 -2.65 18.54 16.87
CA SER A 119 -3.94 19.15 16.53
C SER A 119 -3.83 20.20 15.43
N ASN A 120 -2.61 20.68 15.15
CA ASN A 120 -2.35 21.61 14.06
C ASN A 120 -2.29 20.88 12.72
N LYS A 121 -2.97 21.40 11.70
CA LYS A 121 -3.03 20.80 10.35
C LYS A 121 -1.63 20.58 9.78
N ASP A 122 -0.78 21.61 9.79
CA ASP A 122 0.51 21.55 9.11
C ASP A 122 1.45 20.55 9.79
N GLU A 123 1.40 20.48 11.13
CA GLU A 123 2.16 19.48 11.90
C GLU A 123 1.68 18.06 11.61
N ILE A 124 0.36 17.84 11.50
CA ILE A 124 -0.23 16.55 11.16
C ILE A 124 0.16 16.12 9.74
N VAL A 125 0.08 17.04 8.78
CA VAL A 125 0.48 16.79 7.38
C VAL A 125 1.97 16.44 7.31
N ALA A 126 2.81 17.17 8.04
CA ALA A 126 4.25 16.90 8.09
C ALA A 126 4.57 15.53 8.74
N ALA A 127 3.91 15.21 9.86
CA ALA A 127 4.09 13.93 10.54
C ALA A 127 3.65 12.74 9.67
N LEU A 128 2.53 12.88 8.95
CA LEU A 128 2.04 11.86 8.03
C LEU A 128 3.01 11.66 6.86
N ALA A 129 3.50 12.73 6.25
CA ALA A 129 4.49 12.65 5.17
C ALA A 129 5.79 11.98 5.64
N ALA A 130 6.27 12.33 6.84
CA ALA A 130 7.47 11.71 7.42
C ALA A 130 7.26 10.20 7.66
N SER A 131 6.07 9.79 8.10
CA SER A 131 5.75 8.37 8.31
C SER A 131 5.73 7.56 7.00
N PHE A 132 5.26 8.13 5.89
CA PHE A 132 5.35 7.52 4.57
C PHE A 132 6.81 7.43 4.08
N ALA A 133 7.59 8.50 4.26
CA ALA A 133 9.01 8.48 3.92
C ALA A 133 9.78 7.40 4.69
N PHE A 134 9.45 7.17 5.97
CA PHE A 134 9.96 6.06 6.76
C PHE A 134 9.51 4.72 6.17
N GLY A 135 8.26 4.59 5.75
CA GLY A 135 7.72 3.41 5.09
C GLY A 135 8.47 3.04 3.82
N HIS A 136 8.76 4.00 2.95
CA HIS A 136 9.57 3.79 1.74
C HIS A 136 10.97 3.25 2.05
N LYS A 137 11.64 3.83 3.06
CA LYS A 137 12.95 3.33 3.52
C LYS A 137 12.86 1.89 4.02
N ALA A 138 11.82 1.57 4.78
CA ALA A 138 11.60 0.23 5.33
C ALA A 138 11.32 -0.79 4.24
N ILE A 139 10.45 -0.46 3.27
CA ILE A 139 10.12 -1.35 2.13
C ILE A 139 11.34 -1.59 1.25
N ALA A 140 12.23 -0.63 1.08
CA ALA A 140 13.47 -0.80 0.33
C ALA A 140 14.37 -1.92 0.89
N THR A 141 14.15 -2.37 2.13
CA THR A 141 14.86 -3.52 2.73
C THR A 141 14.32 -4.88 2.32
N LEU A 142 13.15 -4.94 1.62
CA LEU A 142 12.57 -6.19 1.15
C LEU A 142 13.34 -6.76 -0.04
N THR A 143 13.64 -8.04 0.05
CA THR A 143 14.31 -8.80 -1.00
C THR A 143 13.56 -10.11 -1.25
N THR A 144 13.86 -10.80 -2.34
CA THR A 144 13.34 -12.15 -2.60
C THR A 144 13.75 -13.14 -1.52
N ALA A 145 14.90 -12.93 -0.87
CA ALA A 145 15.40 -13.81 0.18
C ALA A 145 14.65 -13.63 1.52
N ASN A 146 14.21 -12.41 1.85
CA ASN A 146 13.61 -12.12 3.16
C ASN A 146 12.10 -11.81 3.15
N ALA A 147 11.50 -11.64 1.97
CA ALA A 147 10.08 -11.24 1.88
C ALA A 147 9.13 -12.17 2.64
N PHE A 148 9.42 -13.48 2.65
CA PHE A 148 8.61 -14.50 3.33
C PHE A 148 9.19 -14.95 4.67
N GLU A 149 10.17 -14.23 5.20
CA GLU A 149 10.67 -14.45 6.56
C GLU A 149 9.55 -14.16 7.56
N VAL A 150 9.29 -15.13 8.45
CA VAL A 150 8.25 -15.01 9.47
C VAL A 150 8.71 -14.06 10.56
N LEU A 151 7.92 -13.04 10.83
CA LEU A 151 8.17 -12.09 11.90
C LEU A 151 7.61 -12.62 13.24
N LYS A 152 8.30 -12.33 14.33
CA LYS A 152 7.75 -12.53 15.67
C LYS A 152 6.68 -11.46 15.89
N SER A 153 5.42 -11.90 15.91
CA SER A 153 4.27 -11.03 16.13
C SER A 153 3.37 -11.63 17.20
N ASN A 154 2.74 -10.78 18.00
CA ASN A 154 1.67 -11.15 18.92
C ASN A 154 0.29 -11.11 18.22
N GLU A 155 0.24 -10.67 16.98
CA GLU A 155 -0.97 -10.61 16.18
C GLU A 155 -1.34 -12.01 15.68
N PRO A 156 -2.64 -12.34 15.59
CA PRO A 156 -3.09 -13.63 15.08
C PRO A 156 -2.75 -13.79 13.59
N GLY A 157 -2.33 -14.99 13.23
CA GLY A 157 -2.01 -15.36 11.85
C GLY A 157 -0.52 -15.36 11.54
N LEU A 158 -0.19 -15.88 10.36
CA LEU A 158 1.17 -15.93 9.87
C LEU A 158 1.56 -14.56 9.32
N GLN A 159 2.50 -13.89 9.99
CA GLN A 159 3.02 -12.62 9.56
C GLN A 159 4.42 -12.77 8.98
N THR A 160 4.57 -12.47 7.71
CA THR A 160 5.87 -12.33 7.05
C THR A 160 6.15 -10.85 6.78
N ARG A 161 7.38 -10.53 6.39
CA ARG A 161 7.72 -9.15 5.98
C ARG A 161 6.81 -8.68 4.85
N ALA A 162 6.54 -9.52 3.85
CA ALA A 162 5.65 -9.20 2.73
C ALA A 162 4.20 -9.02 3.18
N THR A 163 3.63 -9.94 4.00
CA THR A 163 2.24 -9.82 4.43
C THR A 163 2.02 -8.61 5.32
N LEU A 164 2.97 -8.27 6.21
CA LEU A 164 2.85 -7.09 7.05
C LEU A 164 2.99 -5.79 6.24
N SER A 165 3.86 -5.77 5.22
CA SER A 165 4.00 -4.63 4.32
C SER A 165 2.72 -4.38 3.52
N THR A 166 2.09 -5.43 2.98
CA THR A 166 0.82 -5.30 2.25
C THR A 166 -0.33 -4.93 3.19
N PHE A 167 -0.32 -5.44 4.43
CA PHE A 167 -1.29 -5.03 5.43
C PHE A 167 -1.18 -3.54 5.78
N ALA A 168 0.05 -3.01 5.93
CA ALA A 168 0.26 -1.58 6.17
C ALA A 168 -0.34 -0.71 5.05
N VAL A 169 -0.18 -1.11 3.79
CA VAL A 169 -0.80 -0.44 2.64
C VAL A 169 -2.33 -0.54 2.71
N ALA A 170 -2.87 -1.74 2.96
CA ALA A 170 -4.32 -1.95 3.06
C ALA A 170 -4.94 -1.13 4.20
N HIS A 171 -4.27 -1.04 5.35
CA HIS A 171 -4.67 -0.19 6.47
C HIS A 171 -4.70 1.31 6.08
N GLY A 172 -3.74 1.75 5.26
CA GLY A 172 -3.77 3.09 4.68
C GLY A 172 -5.04 3.33 3.84
N PHE A 173 -5.39 2.40 2.96
CA PHE A 173 -6.60 2.50 2.13
C PHE A 173 -7.90 2.46 2.95
N ASP A 174 -7.97 1.65 4.02
CA ASP A 174 -9.13 1.63 4.92
C ASP A 174 -9.39 3.02 5.54
N HIS A 175 -8.34 3.63 6.10
CA HIS A 175 -8.46 4.97 6.68
C HIS A 175 -8.66 6.07 5.63
N TYR A 176 -8.06 5.94 4.45
CA TYR A 176 -8.31 6.86 3.34
C TYR A 176 -9.78 6.85 2.92
N GLY A 177 -10.40 5.68 2.80
CA GLY A 177 -11.83 5.58 2.50
C GLY A 177 -12.70 6.32 3.51
N GLN A 178 -12.41 6.18 4.81
CA GLN A 178 -13.10 6.93 5.86
C GLN A 178 -12.88 8.45 5.71
N MET A 179 -11.66 8.89 5.45
CA MET A 179 -11.35 10.31 5.27
C MET A 179 -12.00 10.90 4.02
N VAL A 180 -12.14 10.14 2.94
CA VAL A 180 -12.90 10.51 1.74
C VAL A 180 -14.34 10.82 2.08
N GLU A 181 -15.01 9.97 2.89
CA GLU A 181 -16.37 10.24 3.34
C GLU A 181 -16.45 11.51 4.22
N TYR A 182 -15.45 11.75 5.07
CA TYR A 182 -15.42 12.99 5.88
C TYR A 182 -15.28 14.24 5.00
N LEU A 183 -14.48 14.18 3.92
CA LEU A 183 -14.41 15.27 2.94
C LEU A 183 -15.77 15.52 2.31
N ARG A 184 -16.45 14.48 1.80
CA ARG A 184 -17.77 14.56 1.16
C ARG A 184 -18.83 15.11 2.09
N MET A 185 -18.85 14.66 3.35
CA MET A 185 -19.76 15.19 4.39
C MET A 185 -19.53 16.69 4.66
N ASN A 186 -18.37 17.22 4.32
CA ASN A 186 -18.04 18.63 4.42
C ASN A 186 -18.16 19.39 3.10
N GLY A 187 -18.75 18.77 2.06
CA GLY A 187 -18.93 19.38 0.74
C GLY A 187 -17.64 19.50 -0.07
N ILE A 188 -16.61 18.74 0.26
CA ILE A 188 -15.30 18.77 -0.39
C ILE A 188 -15.19 17.56 -1.31
N VAL A 189 -14.89 17.80 -2.60
CA VAL A 189 -14.58 16.73 -3.56
C VAL A 189 -13.19 16.19 -3.23
N PRO A 190 -13.05 14.87 -2.97
CA PRO A 190 -11.75 14.28 -2.74
C PRO A 190 -10.85 14.46 -3.98
N PRO A 191 -9.55 14.85 -3.82
CA PRO A 191 -8.68 15.14 -4.96
C PRO A 191 -8.56 14.00 -5.98
N ALA A 192 -8.53 12.74 -5.54
CA ALA A 192 -8.50 11.58 -6.43
C ALA A 192 -9.80 11.38 -7.23
N SER A 193 -10.91 12.06 -6.86
CA SER A 193 -12.19 12.04 -7.56
C SER A 193 -12.43 13.30 -8.41
N ALA A 194 -11.53 14.26 -8.37
CA ALA A 194 -11.62 15.56 -9.08
C ALA A 194 -10.98 15.47 -10.47
N GLN A 195 -11.31 14.44 -11.27
CA GLN A 195 -10.83 14.29 -12.65
C GLN A 195 -11.85 14.86 -13.63
#